data_4c5e0d14ca210034e3106525c666317b
#
_entry.id   4c5e0d14ca210034e3106525c666317b
#
_cell.length_a   1.000
_cell.length_b   1.000
_cell.length_c   1.000
_cell.angle_alpha   90.00
_cell.angle_beta   90.00
_cell.angle_gamma   90.00
#
_symmetry.space_group_name_H-M   'P 1'
#
loop_
_entity.id
_entity.type
_entity.pdbx_description
1 polymer ?
#
loop_
_entity_poly.entity_id
_entity_poly.type
_entity_poly.pdbx_seq_one_letter_code
_entity_poly.pdbx_strand_id
1 'polypeptide(L)'
;RFFMLSIGTPALLYRAEPSGMTEVFRDDHPLAFYDSMHFLNDQFGIAVGDPIDSRMQVLVTHNGGKTWAKRTWSQTPKLAEGEAVFAASNSAIAYIDKKLWVVTGGSASRIFSSEDQAHSWREVALPLAQGAPTKGAFSVAFYDSKHGIVMGGNYEQPADRNGTGAITDDGGKTWQPLTADNSFGYVSCVKYVPNSKGYALVACSPNGLYYSTDRGYHWQRLSAEVYHALLFIDEQTLIASGDEKISIFRVVSR
;
A
#
# COMPACT_ATOMS: atom_id res chain seq x y z
N ARG A 1 -20.83 -5.49 3.38
CA ARG A 1 -19.94 -6.61 3.03
C ARG A 1 -18.49 -6.23 3.28
N PHE A 2 -17.65 -7.19 3.57
CA PHE A 2 -16.21 -7.04 3.63
C PHE A 2 -15.52 -8.29 3.05
N PHE A 3 -14.23 -8.20 2.82
CA PHE A 3 -13.42 -9.28 2.30
C PHE A 3 -12.27 -9.59 3.26
N MET A 4 -11.88 -10.85 3.31
CA MET A 4 -10.75 -11.33 4.09
C MET A 4 -9.83 -12.09 3.15
N LEU A 5 -8.58 -11.65 3.07
CA LEU A 5 -7.51 -12.32 2.34
C LEU A 5 -6.58 -12.97 3.36
N SER A 6 -6.38 -14.29 3.25
CA SER A 6 -5.42 -14.96 4.12
C SER A 6 -4.00 -14.70 3.64
N ILE A 7 -3.08 -14.57 4.58
CA ILE A 7 -1.64 -14.67 4.34
C ILE A 7 -1.22 -16.11 4.59
N GLY A 8 -0.64 -16.78 3.60
CA GLY A 8 -0.18 -18.16 3.70
C GLY A 8 -0.80 -19.11 2.67
N THR A 9 -0.41 -20.37 2.73
CA THR A 9 -0.79 -21.41 1.78
C THR A 9 -1.71 -22.43 2.45
N PRO A 10 -2.88 -22.76 1.84
CA PRO A 10 -3.41 -22.16 0.61
C PRO A 10 -3.78 -20.69 0.82
N ALA A 11 -3.61 -19.87 -0.22
CA ALA A 11 -4.10 -18.51 -0.18
C ALA A 11 -5.62 -18.50 -0.41
N LEU A 12 -6.36 -17.94 0.55
CA LEU A 12 -7.83 -17.95 0.58
C LEU A 12 -8.38 -16.53 0.56
N LEU A 13 -9.41 -16.32 -0.23
CA LEU A 13 -10.16 -15.08 -0.20
C LEU A 13 -11.62 -15.37 0.11
N TYR A 14 -12.09 -14.76 1.19
CA TYR A 14 -13.47 -14.86 1.65
C TYR A 14 -14.22 -13.56 1.43
N ARG A 15 -15.47 -13.68 1.03
CA ARG A 15 -16.46 -12.62 1.01
C ARG A 15 -17.41 -12.82 2.17
N ALA A 16 -17.51 -11.83 3.05
CA ALA A 16 -18.42 -11.85 4.18
C ALA A 16 -19.60 -10.89 3.96
N GLU A 17 -20.79 -11.42 4.23
CA GLU A 17 -22.08 -10.72 4.17
C GLU A 17 -22.88 -11.07 5.44
N PRO A 18 -23.98 -10.36 5.73
CA PRO A 18 -24.82 -10.71 6.89
C PRO A 18 -25.32 -12.16 6.90
N SER A 19 -25.41 -12.80 5.74
CA SER A 19 -25.81 -14.21 5.57
C SER A 19 -24.70 -15.22 5.86
N GLY A 20 -23.46 -14.78 6.03
CA GLY A 20 -22.29 -15.64 6.29
C GLY A 20 -21.09 -15.35 5.42
N MET A 21 -20.09 -16.21 5.51
CA MET A 21 -18.84 -16.13 4.76
C MET A 21 -18.83 -17.16 3.63
N THR A 22 -18.35 -16.73 2.46
CA THR A 22 -18.18 -17.58 1.28
C THR A 22 -16.75 -17.48 0.78
N GLU A 23 -16.10 -18.64 0.56
CA GLU A 23 -14.82 -18.70 -0.15
C GLU A 23 -15.07 -18.34 -1.62
N VAL A 24 -14.41 -17.29 -2.11
CA VAL A 24 -14.58 -16.75 -3.47
C VAL A 24 -13.34 -16.91 -4.34
N PHE A 25 -12.22 -17.32 -3.72
CA PHE A 25 -11.00 -17.69 -4.40
C PHE A 25 -10.12 -18.57 -3.50
N ARG A 26 -9.42 -19.52 -4.14
CA ARG A 26 -8.41 -20.38 -3.54
C ARG A 26 -7.21 -20.52 -4.48
N ASP A 27 -6.01 -20.43 -3.92
CA ASP A 27 -4.77 -20.74 -4.60
C ASP A 27 -3.96 -21.75 -3.77
N ASP A 28 -3.87 -22.97 -4.26
CA ASP A 28 -3.14 -24.08 -3.60
C ASP A 28 -1.65 -24.13 -3.98
N HIS A 29 -1.16 -23.16 -4.77
CA HIS A 29 0.26 -23.12 -5.12
C HIS A 29 1.11 -22.92 -3.85
N PRO A 30 2.18 -23.71 -3.62
CA PRO A 30 2.95 -23.69 -2.37
C PRO A 30 3.62 -22.35 -2.06
N LEU A 31 3.80 -21.49 -3.06
CA LEU A 31 4.34 -20.13 -2.92
C LEU A 31 3.27 -19.05 -3.04
N ALA A 32 1.98 -19.41 -3.02
CA ALA A 32 0.92 -18.40 -3.08
C ALA A 32 0.90 -17.56 -1.80
N PHE A 33 1.14 -16.26 -1.97
CA PHE A 33 1.08 -15.28 -0.88
C PHE A 33 0.60 -13.95 -1.45
N TYR A 34 -0.55 -13.47 -0.96
CA TYR A 34 -1.13 -12.21 -1.41
C TYR A 34 -1.07 -11.19 -0.27
N ASP A 35 -0.53 -10.02 -0.56
CA ASP A 35 -0.11 -9.01 0.41
C ASP A 35 -1.11 -7.89 0.60
N SER A 36 -1.81 -7.54 -0.47
CA SER A 36 -2.66 -6.35 -0.48
C SER A 36 -3.86 -6.55 -1.39
N MET A 37 -5.01 -6.00 -0.98
CA MET A 37 -6.25 -6.04 -1.75
C MET A 37 -6.94 -4.69 -1.69
N HIS A 38 -7.44 -4.22 -2.84
CA HIS A 38 -8.17 -2.97 -2.93
C HIS A 38 -9.34 -3.06 -3.91
N PHE A 39 -10.50 -2.50 -3.54
CA PHE A 39 -11.62 -2.33 -4.46
C PHE A 39 -11.58 -0.91 -5.04
N LEU A 40 -11.58 -0.84 -6.36
CA LEU A 40 -11.48 0.39 -7.12
C LEU A 40 -12.85 1.03 -7.35
N ASN A 41 -13.88 0.20 -7.31
CA ASN A 41 -15.30 0.55 -7.30
C ASN A 41 -16.11 -0.67 -6.86
N ASP A 42 -17.43 -0.59 -6.89
CA ASP A 42 -18.32 -1.68 -6.44
C ASP A 42 -18.20 -2.99 -7.25
N GLN A 43 -17.63 -2.94 -8.45
CA GLN A 43 -17.49 -4.10 -9.34
C GLN A 43 -16.05 -4.58 -9.47
N PHE A 44 -15.08 -3.65 -9.59
CA PHE A 44 -13.71 -3.98 -9.86
C PHE A 44 -12.83 -3.90 -8.61
N GLY A 45 -12.17 -5.00 -8.32
CA GLY A 45 -11.16 -5.12 -7.25
C GLY A 45 -9.91 -5.83 -7.75
N ILE A 46 -8.82 -5.60 -7.05
CA ILE A 46 -7.51 -6.19 -7.31
C ILE A 46 -6.90 -6.70 -5.99
N ALA A 47 -6.20 -7.83 -6.06
CA ALA A 47 -5.25 -8.25 -5.04
C ALA A 47 -3.90 -8.54 -5.70
N VAL A 48 -2.84 -8.20 -5.00
CA VAL A 48 -1.46 -8.43 -5.45
C VAL A 48 -0.68 -9.19 -4.39
N GLY A 49 0.32 -9.92 -4.84
CA GLY A 49 1.12 -10.76 -3.96
C GLY A 49 2.52 -11.03 -4.48
N ASP A 50 3.27 -11.76 -3.67
CA ASP A 50 4.64 -12.14 -3.91
C ASP A 50 4.83 -12.86 -5.24
N PRO A 51 6.02 -12.76 -5.84
CA PRO A 51 6.26 -13.34 -7.14
C PRO A 51 6.31 -14.87 -7.09
N ILE A 52 5.65 -15.48 -8.08
CA ILE A 52 5.89 -16.88 -8.47
C ILE A 52 6.56 -16.84 -9.84
N ASP A 53 7.67 -17.56 -10.00
CA ASP A 53 8.49 -17.56 -11.22
C ASP A 53 8.85 -16.14 -11.71
N SER A 54 9.27 -15.28 -10.78
CA SER A 54 9.60 -13.87 -11.02
C SER A 54 8.43 -13.00 -11.51
N ARG A 55 7.17 -13.43 -11.35
CA ARG A 55 5.99 -12.65 -11.73
C ARG A 55 5.12 -12.32 -10.53
N MET A 56 4.85 -11.04 -10.31
CA MET A 56 3.89 -10.59 -9.31
C MET A 56 2.57 -11.34 -9.46
N GLN A 57 2.04 -11.88 -8.38
CA GLN A 57 0.71 -12.46 -8.41
C GLN A 57 -0.33 -11.35 -8.45
N VAL A 58 -1.24 -11.39 -9.41
CA VAL A 58 -2.29 -10.40 -9.58
C VAL A 58 -3.63 -11.11 -9.77
N LEU A 59 -4.56 -10.86 -8.85
CA LEU A 59 -5.95 -11.27 -8.94
C LEU A 59 -6.82 -10.07 -9.26
N VAL A 60 -7.87 -10.30 -10.04
CA VAL A 60 -8.89 -9.29 -10.32
C VAL A 60 -10.29 -9.86 -10.20
N THR A 61 -11.21 -8.99 -9.83
CA THR A 61 -12.66 -9.25 -9.90
C THR A 61 -13.33 -8.16 -10.72
N HIS A 62 -14.36 -8.52 -11.50
CA HIS A 62 -15.20 -7.59 -12.26
C HIS A 62 -16.68 -7.67 -11.85
N ASN A 63 -16.99 -8.36 -10.76
CA ASN A 63 -18.37 -8.61 -10.30
C ASN A 63 -18.55 -8.37 -8.79
N GLY A 64 -17.79 -7.43 -8.25
CA GLY A 64 -17.86 -7.04 -6.84
C GLY A 64 -17.37 -8.12 -5.89
N GLY A 65 -16.36 -8.89 -6.30
CA GLY A 65 -15.72 -9.92 -5.50
C GLY A 65 -16.51 -11.21 -5.36
N LYS A 66 -17.50 -11.46 -6.22
CA LYS A 66 -18.21 -12.75 -6.25
C LYS A 66 -17.31 -13.85 -6.79
N THR A 67 -16.49 -13.53 -7.76
CA THR A 67 -15.43 -14.41 -8.29
C THR A 67 -14.17 -13.61 -8.56
N TRP A 68 -13.02 -14.28 -8.49
CA TRP A 68 -11.71 -13.71 -8.74
C TRP A 68 -10.94 -14.57 -9.75
N ALA A 69 -10.12 -13.93 -10.55
CA ALA A 69 -9.29 -14.61 -11.56
C ALA A 69 -7.86 -14.07 -11.52
N LYS A 70 -6.89 -14.97 -11.67
CA LYS A 70 -5.50 -14.59 -11.88
C LYS A 70 -5.31 -13.91 -13.23
N ARG A 71 -4.51 -12.86 -13.28
CA ARG A 71 -3.98 -12.32 -14.54
C ARG A 71 -3.02 -13.33 -15.16
N THR A 72 -2.98 -13.36 -16.50
CA THR A 72 -2.06 -14.23 -17.22
C THR A 72 -0.62 -13.75 -17.06
N TRP A 73 0.33 -14.64 -17.25
CA TRP A 73 1.76 -14.36 -17.13
C TRP A 73 2.23 -13.11 -17.88
N SER A 74 1.74 -12.90 -19.11
CA SER A 74 2.08 -11.73 -19.92
C SER A 74 1.49 -10.41 -19.39
N GLN A 75 0.50 -10.48 -18.53
CA GLN A 75 -0.20 -9.33 -17.94
C GLN A 75 0.31 -8.94 -16.56
N THR A 76 1.30 -9.65 -16.02
CA THR A 76 1.82 -9.37 -14.67
C THR A 76 3.23 -8.79 -14.74
N PRO A 77 3.60 -7.86 -13.83
CA PRO A 77 4.94 -7.32 -13.75
C PRO A 77 5.99 -8.41 -13.49
N LYS A 78 7.15 -8.26 -14.12
CA LYS A 78 8.32 -9.07 -13.78
C LYS A 78 9.07 -8.41 -12.62
N LEU A 79 9.24 -9.15 -11.54
CA LEU A 79 10.01 -8.73 -10.37
C LEU A 79 11.45 -9.26 -10.45
N ALA A 80 12.38 -8.54 -9.80
CA ALA A 80 13.75 -9.00 -9.62
C ALA A 80 13.79 -10.17 -8.61
N GLU A 81 14.87 -10.91 -8.59
CA GLU A 81 15.09 -11.93 -7.55
C GLU A 81 15.19 -11.25 -6.18
N GLY A 82 14.40 -11.71 -5.21
CA GLY A 82 14.31 -11.13 -3.87
C GLY A 82 13.52 -9.80 -3.79
N GLU A 83 12.83 -9.40 -4.85
CA GLU A 83 11.84 -8.32 -4.81
C GLU A 83 10.45 -8.88 -4.50
N ALA A 84 9.69 -8.19 -3.64
CA ALA A 84 8.42 -8.64 -3.12
C ALA A 84 7.43 -7.47 -2.90
N VAL A 85 6.16 -7.79 -2.76
CA VAL A 85 5.16 -6.88 -2.20
C VAL A 85 5.18 -7.04 -0.67
N PHE A 86 4.73 -6.04 0.09
CA PHE A 86 4.72 -6.12 1.55
C PHE A 86 3.30 -6.08 2.13
N ALA A 87 2.97 -7.06 2.97
CA ALA A 87 1.66 -7.22 3.61
C ALA A 87 1.44 -6.33 4.85
N ALA A 88 2.28 -5.33 5.10
CA ALA A 88 2.33 -4.65 6.39
C ALA A 88 1.04 -3.94 6.80
N SER A 89 0.31 -3.31 5.87
CA SER A 89 -0.80 -2.42 6.21
C SER A 89 -1.93 -2.41 5.18
N ASN A 90 -1.91 -3.35 4.23
CA ASN A 90 -2.83 -3.35 3.09
C ASN A 90 -2.81 -2.02 2.28
N SER A 91 -1.67 -1.33 2.26
CA SER A 91 -1.51 -0.03 1.59
C SER A 91 -0.41 -0.01 0.51
N ALA A 92 0.00 -1.19 0.04
CA ALA A 92 0.90 -1.32 -1.11
C ALA A 92 0.21 -0.97 -2.44
N ILE A 93 -1.11 -0.77 -2.44
CA ILE A 93 -1.94 -0.42 -3.59
C ILE A 93 -2.55 0.97 -3.38
N ALA A 94 -2.49 1.82 -4.44
CA ALA A 94 -3.29 3.04 -4.54
C ALA A 94 -4.08 3.06 -5.84
N TYR A 95 -5.25 3.72 -5.84
CA TYR A 95 -6.09 3.88 -7.02
C TYR A 95 -6.83 5.22 -6.99
N ILE A 96 -6.71 5.96 -8.07
CA ILE A 96 -7.43 7.23 -8.30
C ILE A 96 -7.61 7.42 -9.83
N ASP A 97 -8.75 7.96 -10.24
CA ASP A 97 -9.04 8.36 -11.63
C ASP A 97 -8.69 7.28 -12.67
N LYS A 98 -9.03 6.02 -12.38
CA LYS A 98 -8.75 4.83 -13.21
C LYS A 98 -7.28 4.43 -13.29
N LYS A 99 -6.39 5.08 -12.57
CA LYS A 99 -4.98 4.72 -12.49
C LYS A 99 -4.70 3.97 -11.20
N LEU A 100 -4.00 2.88 -11.35
CA LEU A 100 -3.59 1.95 -10.30
C LEU A 100 -2.09 2.06 -10.11
N TRP A 101 -1.63 2.00 -8.85
CA TRP A 101 -0.22 1.88 -8.50
C TRP A 101 -0.02 0.76 -7.50
N VAL A 102 1.08 0.03 -7.64
CA VAL A 102 1.53 -1.01 -6.72
C VAL A 102 3.00 -0.77 -6.42
N VAL A 103 3.39 -0.84 -5.16
CA VAL A 103 4.79 -0.68 -4.73
C VAL A 103 5.39 -1.99 -4.27
N THR A 104 6.71 -2.10 -4.43
CA THR A 104 7.51 -3.26 -4.05
C THR A 104 8.74 -2.84 -3.25
N GLY A 105 9.38 -3.82 -2.63
CA GLY A 105 10.64 -3.66 -1.92
C GLY A 105 11.47 -4.95 -1.97
N GLY A 106 12.42 -5.08 -1.07
CA GLY A 106 13.38 -6.18 -1.05
C GLY A 106 14.67 -5.82 -1.78
N SER A 107 15.07 -6.64 -2.73
CA SER A 107 16.27 -6.40 -3.55
C SER A 107 16.18 -5.16 -4.42
N ALA A 108 14.96 -4.79 -4.86
CA ALA A 108 14.65 -3.58 -5.60
C ALA A 108 13.40 -2.92 -5.03
N SER A 109 13.36 -1.58 -5.06
CA SER A 109 12.18 -0.80 -4.68
C SER A 109 11.64 -0.11 -5.92
N ARG A 110 10.45 -0.52 -6.36
CA ARG A 110 9.82 -0.04 -7.60
C ARG A 110 8.36 0.30 -7.38
N ILE A 111 7.80 1.09 -8.29
CA ILE A 111 6.38 1.29 -8.41
C ILE A 111 5.92 0.87 -9.80
N PHE A 112 4.84 0.11 -9.84
CA PHE A 112 4.18 -0.33 -11.05
C PHE A 112 2.86 0.41 -11.19
N SER A 113 2.58 0.99 -12.36
CA SER A 113 1.32 1.67 -12.62
C SER A 113 0.59 1.09 -13.82
N SER A 114 -0.75 1.04 -13.74
CA SER A 114 -1.64 0.55 -14.79
C SER A 114 -2.82 1.50 -14.96
N GLU A 115 -3.23 1.76 -16.21
CA GLU A 115 -4.39 2.58 -16.57
C GLU A 115 -5.48 1.75 -17.28
N ASP A 116 -5.27 0.44 -17.41
CA ASP A 116 -6.12 -0.51 -18.16
C ASP A 116 -6.57 -1.70 -17.29
N GLN A 117 -6.83 -1.45 -15.98
CA GLN A 117 -7.30 -2.46 -15.05
C GLN A 117 -6.35 -3.66 -14.90
N ALA A 118 -5.05 -3.38 -14.78
CA ALA A 118 -3.99 -4.37 -14.60
C ALA A 118 -3.78 -5.32 -15.79
N HIS A 119 -4.04 -4.86 -17.03
CA HIS A 119 -3.68 -5.61 -18.23
C HIS A 119 -2.26 -5.31 -18.70
N SER A 120 -1.80 -4.07 -18.52
CA SER A 120 -0.42 -3.68 -18.78
C SER A 120 0.13 -2.78 -17.67
N TRP A 121 1.45 -2.73 -17.56
CA TRP A 121 2.13 -2.04 -16.47
C TRP A 121 3.32 -1.23 -16.96
N ARG A 122 3.45 -0.04 -16.41
CA ARG A 122 4.66 0.76 -16.48
C ARG A 122 5.39 0.64 -15.16
N GLU A 123 6.70 0.43 -15.18
CA GLU A 123 7.54 0.39 -14.00
C GLU A 123 8.43 1.63 -13.88
N VAL A 124 8.69 2.04 -12.63
CA VAL A 124 9.61 3.11 -12.29
C VAL A 124 10.38 2.70 -11.03
N ALA A 125 11.71 2.85 -11.04
CA ALA A 125 12.53 2.66 -9.85
C ALA A 125 12.24 3.77 -8.83
N LEU A 126 12.15 3.40 -7.56
CA LEU A 126 11.95 4.33 -6.46
C LEU A 126 13.28 4.66 -5.78
N PRO A 127 13.51 5.91 -5.39
CA PRO A 127 14.69 6.31 -4.62
C PRO A 127 14.53 5.99 -3.12
N LEU A 128 14.08 4.77 -2.80
CA LEU A 128 13.91 4.27 -1.44
C LEU A 128 15.00 3.26 -1.08
N ALA A 129 15.11 2.97 0.21
CA ALA A 129 15.96 1.91 0.72
C ALA A 129 15.64 0.59 0.02
N GLN A 130 16.66 -0.19 -0.37
CA GLN A 130 16.55 -1.45 -1.09
C GLN A 130 17.79 -2.31 -0.87
N GLY A 131 17.85 -3.50 -1.46
CA GLY A 131 19.01 -4.39 -1.40
C GLY A 131 18.98 -5.36 -0.20
N ALA A 132 17.87 -5.44 0.54
CA ALA A 132 17.66 -6.43 1.60
C ALA A 132 16.17 -6.74 1.75
N PRO A 133 15.77 -7.96 2.18
CA PRO A 133 14.36 -8.36 2.31
C PRO A 133 13.52 -7.47 3.23
N THR A 134 14.17 -6.70 4.10
CA THR A 134 13.52 -5.84 5.11
C THR A 134 13.37 -4.39 4.67
N LYS A 135 13.82 -4.04 3.46
CA LYS A 135 13.86 -2.68 2.93
C LYS A 135 12.91 -2.49 1.76
N GLY A 136 12.35 -1.31 1.61
CA GLY A 136 11.60 -0.97 0.41
C GLY A 136 10.47 0.00 0.62
N ALA A 137 9.55 0.07 -0.35
CA ALA A 137 8.30 0.77 -0.26
C ALA A 137 7.23 -0.13 0.36
N PHE A 138 6.57 0.34 1.40
CA PHE A 138 5.53 -0.40 2.13
C PHE A 138 4.14 0.18 1.92
N SER A 139 4.06 1.47 1.63
CA SER A 139 2.81 2.19 1.50
C SER A 139 2.88 3.22 0.39
N VAL A 140 1.80 3.32 -0.39
CA VAL A 140 1.63 4.32 -1.44
C VAL A 140 0.27 5.00 -1.26
N ALA A 141 0.26 6.32 -1.42
CA ALA A 141 -0.97 7.10 -1.43
C ALA A 141 -0.93 8.15 -2.54
N PHE A 142 -2.06 8.36 -3.19
CA PHE A 142 -2.25 9.44 -4.15
C PHE A 142 -3.45 10.28 -3.71
N TYR A 143 -3.33 11.60 -3.86
CA TYR A 143 -4.42 12.52 -3.62
C TYR A 143 -5.28 12.73 -4.86
N ASP A 144 -4.62 12.81 -6.01
CA ASP A 144 -5.19 12.90 -7.35
C ASP A 144 -4.31 12.11 -8.34
N SER A 145 -4.60 12.20 -9.63
CA SER A 145 -3.84 11.48 -10.67
C SER A 145 -2.39 11.94 -10.85
N LYS A 146 -1.95 13.03 -10.16
CA LYS A 146 -0.60 13.62 -10.28
C LYS A 146 0.18 13.57 -8.97
N HIS A 147 -0.45 13.93 -7.84
CA HIS A 147 0.23 14.11 -6.58
C HIS A 147 0.15 12.87 -5.71
N GLY A 148 1.31 12.32 -5.40
CA GLY A 148 1.42 11.09 -4.62
C GLY A 148 2.66 11.05 -3.74
N ILE A 149 2.65 10.13 -2.81
CA ILE A 149 3.74 9.83 -1.89
C ILE A 149 3.90 8.31 -1.78
N VAL A 150 5.13 7.84 -1.74
CA VAL A 150 5.49 6.49 -1.33
C VAL A 150 6.32 6.58 -0.07
N MET A 151 6.06 5.69 0.89
CA MET A 151 6.81 5.61 2.14
C MET A 151 7.16 4.16 2.48
N GLY A 152 8.23 3.99 3.25
CA GLY A 152 8.75 2.70 3.65
C GLY A 152 10.02 2.83 4.46
N GLY A 153 11.11 2.17 4.05
CA GLY A 153 12.39 2.18 4.74
C GLY A 153 12.87 0.79 5.11
N ASN A 154 13.44 0.61 6.29
CA ASN A 154 13.88 -0.68 6.83
C ASN A 154 13.17 -0.97 8.16
N TYR A 155 12.29 -1.98 8.20
CA TYR A 155 11.55 -2.29 9.43
C TYR A 155 12.40 -2.89 10.55
N GLU A 156 13.57 -3.45 10.25
CA GLU A 156 14.53 -3.90 11.27
C GLU A 156 15.37 -2.75 11.86
N GLN A 157 15.42 -1.61 11.16
CA GLN A 157 16.10 -0.40 11.63
C GLN A 157 15.14 0.79 11.53
N PRO A 158 14.06 0.80 12.31
CA PRO A 158 12.97 1.77 12.13
C PRO A 158 13.38 3.23 12.41
N ALA A 159 14.51 3.46 13.06
CA ALA A 159 15.07 4.80 13.29
C ALA A 159 15.94 5.31 12.13
N ASP A 160 16.32 4.45 11.16
CA ASP A 160 17.05 4.90 9.98
C ASP A 160 16.13 5.77 9.11
N ARG A 161 16.58 6.99 8.84
CA ARG A 161 15.82 8.00 8.09
C ARG A 161 16.18 8.06 6.60
N ASN A 162 17.12 7.24 6.14
CA ASN A 162 17.57 7.26 4.76
C ASN A 162 16.66 6.41 3.87
N GLY A 163 16.28 6.97 2.71
CA GLY A 163 15.48 6.24 1.73
C GLY A 163 14.11 5.80 2.25
N THR A 164 13.44 6.61 3.07
CA THR A 164 12.17 6.25 3.71
C THR A 164 10.95 6.76 2.97
N GLY A 165 11.13 7.61 1.95
CA GLY A 165 10.00 8.10 1.17
C GLY A 165 10.40 8.92 -0.03
N ALA A 166 9.45 9.11 -0.93
CA ALA A 166 9.56 9.99 -2.09
C ALA A 166 8.19 10.53 -2.49
N ILE A 167 8.19 11.71 -3.13
CA ILE A 167 6.99 12.44 -3.56
C ILE A 167 7.00 12.56 -5.09
N THR A 168 5.83 12.54 -5.70
CA THR A 168 5.61 12.76 -7.12
C THR A 168 4.57 13.85 -7.36
N ASP A 169 4.78 14.67 -8.41
CA ASP A 169 3.84 15.67 -8.91
C ASP A 169 3.38 15.38 -10.35
N ASP A 170 3.78 14.23 -10.92
CA ASP A 170 3.53 13.85 -12.32
C ASP A 170 2.85 12.48 -12.49
N GLY A 171 2.23 11.99 -11.41
CA GLY A 171 1.50 10.73 -11.40
C GLY A 171 2.40 9.50 -11.33
N GLY A 172 3.57 9.64 -10.70
CA GLY A 172 4.52 8.56 -10.48
C GLY A 172 5.42 8.27 -11.68
N LYS A 173 5.59 9.24 -12.58
CA LYS A 173 6.58 9.14 -13.68
C LYS A 173 7.98 9.43 -13.19
N THR A 174 8.09 10.40 -12.27
CA THR A 174 9.32 10.76 -11.55
C THR A 174 9.07 10.89 -10.07
N TRP A 175 10.08 10.65 -9.25
CA TRP A 175 10.00 10.65 -7.80
C TRP A 175 11.15 11.43 -7.17
N GLN A 176 10.81 12.40 -6.33
CA GLN A 176 11.76 13.20 -5.56
C GLN A 176 11.93 12.58 -4.18
N PRO A 177 13.13 12.12 -3.78
CA PRO A 177 13.35 11.53 -2.47
C PRO A 177 13.16 12.53 -1.34
N LEU A 178 12.61 12.08 -0.22
CA LEU A 178 12.67 12.81 1.04
C LEU A 178 14.07 12.73 1.61
N THR A 179 14.55 13.86 2.15
CA THR A 179 15.84 13.88 2.86
C THR A 179 15.70 13.28 4.25
N ALA A 180 16.81 12.87 4.86
CA ALA A 180 16.82 12.35 6.23
C ALA A 180 16.26 13.36 7.25
N ASP A 181 16.46 14.67 7.03
CA ASP A 181 15.91 15.73 7.89
C ASP A 181 14.39 15.83 7.81
N ASN A 182 13.82 15.44 6.67
CA ASN A 182 12.38 15.45 6.40
C ASN A 182 11.72 14.09 6.67
N SER A 183 12.45 13.15 7.26
CA SER A 183 11.99 11.81 7.57
C SER A 183 11.99 11.54 9.08
N PHE A 184 11.14 10.61 9.51
CA PHE A 184 11.09 10.12 10.89
C PHE A 184 11.42 8.62 11.00
N GLY A 185 11.94 8.02 9.93
CA GLY A 185 12.32 6.62 9.85
C GLY A 185 11.34 5.76 9.07
N TYR A 186 11.33 4.46 9.32
CA TYR A 186 10.46 3.48 8.66
C TYR A 186 8.96 3.81 8.84
N VAL A 187 8.20 3.65 7.76
CA VAL A 187 6.76 3.91 7.70
C VAL A 187 6.02 2.68 7.20
N SER A 188 5.05 2.20 7.97
CA SER A 188 4.19 1.08 7.60
C SER A 188 2.97 1.50 6.78
N CYS A 189 2.41 2.68 7.05
CA CYS A 189 1.23 3.18 6.36
C CYS A 189 1.22 4.70 6.27
N VAL A 190 0.89 5.25 5.11
CA VAL A 190 0.63 6.67 4.88
C VAL A 190 -0.71 6.86 4.19
N LYS A 191 -1.47 7.88 4.60
CA LYS A 191 -2.75 8.27 4.00
C LYS A 191 -2.87 9.78 3.89
N TYR A 192 -3.44 10.25 2.78
CA TYR A 192 -3.90 11.63 2.69
C TYR A 192 -5.12 11.85 3.58
N VAL A 193 -5.15 12.97 4.27
CA VAL A 193 -6.35 13.43 4.98
C VAL A 193 -7.38 13.85 3.94
N PRO A 194 -8.61 13.31 3.97
CA PRO A 194 -9.66 13.71 3.05
C PRO A 194 -9.90 15.22 3.04
N ASN A 195 -10.24 15.79 1.88
CA ASN A 195 -10.51 17.21 1.69
C ASN A 195 -9.36 18.18 2.03
N SER A 196 -8.15 17.66 2.28
CA SER A 196 -6.97 18.49 2.56
C SER A 196 -6.34 19.14 1.33
N LYS A 197 -6.93 18.97 0.15
CA LYS A 197 -6.38 19.40 -1.15
C LYS A 197 -4.96 18.85 -1.41
N GLY A 198 -4.66 17.65 -0.86
CA GLY A 198 -3.36 17.00 -0.99
C GLY A 198 -2.26 17.57 -0.09
N TYR A 199 -2.58 18.51 0.82
CA TYR A 199 -1.57 19.09 1.70
C TYR A 199 -1.35 18.29 2.99
N ALA A 200 -2.41 17.69 3.54
CA ALA A 200 -2.30 17.00 4.82
C ALA A 200 -2.22 15.48 4.66
N LEU A 201 -1.31 14.88 5.42
CA LEU A 201 -1.12 13.44 5.50
C LEU A 201 -1.00 12.97 6.95
N VAL A 202 -1.34 11.72 7.16
CA VAL A 202 -1.06 10.98 8.40
C VAL A 202 -0.26 9.73 8.04
N ALA A 203 0.75 9.42 8.85
CA ALA A 203 1.57 8.23 8.68
C ALA A 203 1.81 7.55 10.02
N CYS A 204 1.89 6.22 10.02
CA CYS A 204 2.22 5.45 11.21
C CYS A 204 3.46 4.57 11.01
N SER A 205 4.13 4.33 12.13
CA SER A 205 5.35 3.56 12.21
C SER A 205 5.52 2.97 13.62
N PRO A 206 6.50 2.07 13.84
CA PRO A 206 6.89 1.67 15.19
C PRO A 206 7.34 2.84 16.09
N ASN A 207 7.70 3.98 15.49
CA ASN A 207 8.11 5.19 16.22
C ASN A 207 6.94 6.11 16.60
N GLY A 208 5.70 5.78 16.19
CA GLY A 208 4.49 6.53 16.52
C GLY A 208 3.62 6.92 15.34
N LEU A 209 2.67 7.82 15.61
CA LEU A 209 1.77 8.44 14.64
C LEU A 209 2.28 9.84 14.29
N TYR A 210 2.36 10.15 13.00
CA TYR A 210 2.90 11.40 12.48
C TYR A 210 1.90 12.09 11.55
N TYR A 211 2.04 13.40 11.45
CA TYR A 211 1.19 14.27 10.64
C TYR A 211 2.02 15.29 9.88
N SER A 212 1.63 15.56 8.65
CA SER A 212 2.20 16.59 7.77
C SER A 212 1.10 17.50 7.27
N THR A 213 1.41 18.79 7.05
CA THR A 213 0.51 19.79 6.43
C THR A 213 1.06 20.39 5.14
N ASP A 214 2.17 19.85 4.64
CA ASP A 214 2.92 20.39 3.51
C ASP A 214 3.29 19.30 2.50
N ARG A 215 2.36 18.39 2.22
CA ARG A 215 2.51 17.29 1.25
C ARG A 215 3.55 16.23 1.64
N GLY A 216 3.91 16.13 2.93
CA GLY A 216 4.86 15.16 3.43
C GLY A 216 6.32 15.65 3.44
N TYR A 217 6.56 16.93 3.19
CA TYR A 217 7.92 17.51 3.30
C TYR A 217 8.38 17.62 4.76
N HIS A 218 7.48 17.94 5.70
CA HIS A 218 7.79 18.00 7.13
C HIS A 218 6.75 17.23 7.92
N TRP A 219 7.21 16.57 8.99
CA TRP A 219 6.38 15.70 9.82
C TRP A 219 6.46 16.08 11.28
N GLN A 220 5.32 16.08 11.93
CA GLN A 220 5.19 16.28 13.38
C GLN A 220 4.64 15.01 14.02
N ARG A 221 5.21 14.58 15.13
CA ARG A 221 4.73 13.44 15.89
C ARG A 221 3.47 13.81 16.66
N LEU A 222 2.37 13.13 16.40
CA LEU A 222 1.09 13.30 17.11
C LEU A 222 0.99 12.41 18.33
N SER A 223 1.53 11.18 18.27
CA SER A 223 1.46 10.19 19.33
C SER A 223 2.70 9.31 19.33
N ALA A 224 3.09 8.86 20.52
CA ALA A 224 4.13 7.83 20.70
C ALA A 224 3.59 6.41 20.53
N GLU A 225 2.27 6.25 20.47
CA GLU A 225 1.60 4.98 20.32
C GLU A 225 1.90 4.34 18.97
N VAL A 226 2.23 3.04 18.99
CA VAL A 226 2.57 2.27 17.78
C VAL A 226 1.30 1.86 17.05
N TYR A 227 1.27 2.14 15.76
CA TYR A 227 0.23 1.69 14.84
C TYR A 227 0.86 1.14 13.55
N HIS A 228 0.17 0.19 12.91
CA HIS A 228 0.64 -0.47 11.69
C HIS A 228 -0.20 -0.10 10.47
N ALA A 229 -1.49 0.17 10.64
CA ALA A 229 -2.39 0.52 9.55
C ALA A 229 -3.31 1.69 9.90
N LEU A 230 -3.67 2.44 8.87
CA LEU A 230 -4.53 3.63 8.94
C LEU A 230 -5.66 3.53 7.92
N LEU A 231 -6.86 3.89 8.34
CA LEU A 231 -8.04 3.94 7.48
C LEU A 231 -8.92 5.15 7.82
N PHE A 232 -9.17 6.03 6.85
CA PHE A 232 -10.24 6.99 6.95
C PHE A 232 -11.57 6.31 6.59
N ILE A 233 -12.53 6.31 7.51
CA ILE A 233 -13.88 5.77 7.28
C ILE A 233 -14.85 6.84 6.80
N ASP A 234 -14.53 8.09 7.06
CA ASP A 234 -15.17 9.30 6.55
C ASP A 234 -14.16 10.45 6.52
N GLU A 235 -14.62 11.66 6.17
CA GLU A 235 -13.77 12.85 6.01
C GLU A 235 -13.09 13.30 7.32
N GLN A 236 -13.61 12.91 8.47
CA GLN A 236 -13.17 13.38 9.78
C GLN A 236 -12.73 12.26 10.72
N THR A 237 -12.97 11.00 10.37
CA THR A 237 -12.71 9.88 11.27
C THR A 237 -11.61 8.98 10.72
N LEU A 238 -10.48 8.94 11.43
CA LEU A 238 -9.36 8.05 11.16
C LEU A 238 -9.37 6.92 12.17
N ILE A 239 -9.33 5.69 11.67
CA ILE A 239 -9.04 4.49 12.47
C ILE A 239 -7.56 4.15 12.30
N ALA A 240 -6.88 3.92 13.42
CA ALA A 240 -5.53 3.39 13.46
C ALA A 240 -5.51 2.06 14.21
N SER A 241 -4.91 1.03 13.62
CA SER A 241 -4.73 -0.28 14.24
C SER A 241 -3.27 -0.57 14.52
N GLY A 242 -2.99 -1.16 15.66
CA GLY A 242 -1.66 -1.58 16.12
C GLY A 242 -1.77 -2.88 16.90
N ASP A 243 -0.71 -3.25 17.61
CA ASP A 243 -0.69 -4.46 18.42
C ASP A 243 -1.77 -4.40 19.50
N GLU A 244 -2.72 -5.34 19.44
CA GLU A 244 -3.81 -5.53 20.41
C GLU A 244 -4.68 -4.26 20.65
N LYS A 245 -4.66 -3.29 19.69
CA LYS A 245 -5.44 -2.06 19.85
C LYS A 245 -5.99 -1.51 18.54
N ILE A 246 -7.12 -0.81 18.67
CA ILE A 246 -7.70 0.05 17.65
C ILE A 246 -8.00 1.40 18.30
N SER A 247 -7.59 2.48 17.66
CA SER A 247 -7.86 3.85 18.09
C SER A 247 -8.63 4.61 17.04
N ILE A 248 -9.52 5.50 17.49
CA ILE A 248 -10.31 6.38 16.63
C ILE A 248 -9.86 7.81 16.89
N PHE A 249 -9.46 8.50 15.83
CA PHE A 249 -9.07 9.91 15.87
C PHE A 249 -10.09 10.75 15.11
N ARG A 250 -10.36 11.94 15.62
CA ARG A 250 -11.16 12.96 14.93
C ARG A 250 -10.27 14.03 14.33
N VAL A 251 -10.41 14.27 13.04
CA VAL A 251 -9.78 15.40 12.36
C VAL A 251 -10.66 16.62 12.59
N VAL A 252 -10.16 17.60 13.32
CA VAL A 252 -10.83 18.90 13.54
C VAL A 252 -10.11 19.94 12.70
N SER A 253 -10.84 20.57 11.77
CA SER A 253 -10.36 21.79 11.10
C SER A 253 -10.30 22.92 12.12
N ARG A 254 -9.15 23.54 12.26
CA ARG A 254 -9.01 24.83 12.96
C ARG A 254 -9.24 25.97 12.03
#